data_6e2da109293cd6920455668e4ca6bbfe
#
_entry.id   6e2da109293cd6920455668e4ca6bbfe
#
_cell.length_a   1.000
_cell.length_b   1.000
_cell.length_c   1.000
_cell.angle_alpha   90.00
_cell.angle_beta   90.00
_cell.angle_gamma   90.00
#
_symmetry.space_group_name_H-M   'P 1'
#
loop_
_entity.id
_entity.type
_entity.pdbx_description
1 polymer ?
#
loop_
_entity_poly.entity_id
_entity_poly.type
_entity_poly.pdbx_seq_one_letter_code
_entity_poly.pdbx_strand_id
1 'polypeptide(L)'
;MKTAGKISVIAMIGVGVLVSGTFLGAQGPAPVNDKPLTERWAPTEWGASDKAGSINRITPQVVMKAIKLVKQGKTATLGKYYASDIPVFGARSWTMSIPGTPTGGPFGKNALIYHDEFVATEIGQIGTQFDGPGHIGVHTSKGNFMYNGRMTEQVYQRGAGGRVIGMGDNGVEHVAEKAFVCRGVVLNAPALRGVKRLPIPKDPKSPGIITAADVQAMVKKQGLAEIGEGDCVFLYTGHGDLWSNAEWKSLSAEEKAKRRAEFTSGEPGFGISACEYMATRKIALMGGDTSANDAQPVGEQGEDYAVPCHTEMQTRRGIWNLENMDFGELLKDNVTEFLFVWAPLKIIGATGSPGNPVALY
;
A
#
# COMPACT_ATOMS: atom_id res chain seq x y z
N MET A 1 -66.40 -43.89 -6.68
CA MET A 1 -65.82 -43.14 -7.82
C MET A 1 -64.46 -42.72 -7.44
N LYS A 2 -63.45 -43.26 -8.10
CA LYS A 2 -62.00 -43.05 -7.84
C LYS A 2 -61.51 -41.86 -8.66
N THR A 3 -60.97 -40.81 -8.03
CA THR A 3 -60.30 -39.74 -8.66
C THR A 3 -58.78 -39.97 -8.53
N ALA A 4 -58.11 -40.15 -9.68
CA ALA A 4 -56.68 -40.35 -9.81
C ALA A 4 -55.95 -39.01 -9.74
N GLY A 5 -55.09 -38.88 -8.76
CA GLY A 5 -54.14 -37.73 -8.67
C GLY A 5 -52.99 -37.91 -9.64
N LYS A 6 -52.75 -36.89 -10.47
CA LYS A 6 -51.58 -36.81 -11.36
C LYS A 6 -50.33 -36.42 -10.55
N ILE A 7 -49.34 -37.28 -10.56
CA ILE A 7 -48.02 -37.00 -10.05
C ILE A 7 -47.21 -36.30 -11.17
N SER A 8 -46.86 -35.03 -10.97
CA SER A 8 -45.93 -34.31 -11.84
C SER A 8 -44.50 -34.63 -11.41
N VAL A 9 -43.75 -35.29 -12.26
CA VAL A 9 -42.32 -35.52 -12.12
C VAL A 9 -41.60 -34.24 -12.53
N ILE A 10 -40.97 -33.55 -11.57
CA ILE A 10 -40.05 -32.45 -11.86
C ILE A 10 -38.70 -33.07 -12.18
N ALA A 11 -38.30 -32.95 -13.44
CA ALA A 11 -36.95 -33.31 -13.89
C ALA A 11 -35.96 -32.26 -13.33
N MET A 12 -35.09 -32.66 -12.40
CA MET A 12 -33.91 -31.87 -12.02
C MET A 12 -32.88 -31.95 -13.15
N ILE A 13 -32.71 -30.85 -13.82
CA ILE A 13 -31.58 -30.67 -14.72
C ILE A 13 -30.35 -30.43 -13.83
N GLY A 14 -29.49 -31.44 -13.71
CA GLY A 14 -28.20 -31.31 -13.06
C GLY A 14 -27.28 -30.44 -13.91
N VAL A 15 -26.99 -29.24 -13.45
CA VAL A 15 -25.91 -28.42 -13.99
C VAL A 15 -24.59 -29.05 -13.55
N GLY A 16 -23.97 -29.79 -14.45
CA GLY A 16 -22.63 -30.30 -14.28
C GLY A 16 -21.66 -29.11 -14.23
N VAL A 17 -21.14 -28.82 -13.05
CA VAL A 17 -19.98 -27.94 -12.89
C VAL A 17 -18.78 -28.69 -13.47
N LEU A 18 -18.38 -28.31 -14.68
CA LEU A 18 -17.06 -28.67 -15.23
C LEU A 18 -16.01 -27.98 -14.35
N VAL A 19 -15.50 -28.71 -13.37
CA VAL A 19 -14.26 -28.35 -12.67
C VAL A 19 -13.16 -28.52 -13.72
N SER A 20 -12.76 -27.42 -14.33
CA SER A 20 -11.54 -27.36 -15.11
C SER A 20 -10.40 -27.65 -14.14
N GLY A 21 -9.95 -28.90 -14.12
CA GLY A 21 -8.70 -29.28 -13.46
C GLY A 21 -7.58 -28.54 -14.14
N THR A 22 -7.14 -27.42 -13.56
CA THR A 22 -5.83 -26.88 -13.87
C THR A 22 -4.82 -27.95 -13.49
N PHE A 23 -4.17 -28.53 -14.49
CA PHE A 23 -2.99 -29.32 -14.30
C PHE A 23 -2.01 -28.46 -13.48
N LEU A 24 -1.83 -28.80 -12.21
CA LEU A 24 -0.65 -28.41 -11.43
C LEU A 24 0.54 -29.08 -12.13
N GLY A 25 1.07 -28.44 -13.16
CA GLY A 25 2.39 -28.74 -13.65
C GLY A 25 3.30 -28.70 -12.42
N ALA A 26 4.21 -29.64 -12.27
CA ALA A 26 5.19 -29.63 -11.21
C ALA A 26 5.90 -28.26 -11.25
N GLN A 27 5.50 -27.37 -10.34
CA GLN A 27 6.19 -26.09 -10.17
C GLN A 27 7.61 -26.46 -9.76
N GLY A 28 8.60 -25.92 -10.48
CA GLY A 28 9.99 -26.00 -10.05
C GLY A 28 10.13 -25.53 -8.61
N PRO A 29 11.26 -25.79 -7.96
CA PRO A 29 11.49 -25.31 -6.60
C PRO A 29 11.25 -23.81 -6.54
N ALA A 30 10.64 -23.34 -5.46
CA ALA A 30 10.39 -21.92 -5.25
C ALA A 30 11.69 -21.12 -5.39
N PRO A 31 11.70 -19.96 -6.07
CA PRO A 31 12.91 -19.16 -6.20
C PRO A 31 13.40 -18.71 -4.83
N VAL A 32 14.73 -18.75 -4.61
CA VAL A 32 15.35 -18.30 -3.38
C VAL A 32 16.22 -17.07 -3.64
N ASN A 33 16.22 -16.13 -2.68
CA ASN A 33 17.14 -15.02 -2.66
C ASN A 33 18.03 -15.11 -1.43
N ASP A 34 19.23 -15.67 -1.58
CA ASP A 34 20.20 -15.85 -0.48
C ASP A 34 21.03 -14.60 -0.18
N LYS A 35 20.79 -13.47 -0.87
CA LYS A 35 21.47 -12.19 -0.62
C LYS A 35 21.47 -11.80 0.87
N PRO A 36 20.38 -11.95 1.63
CA PRO A 36 20.38 -11.71 3.08
C PRO A 36 21.34 -12.61 3.89
N LEU A 37 21.73 -13.76 3.35
CA LEU A 37 22.69 -14.68 4.00
C LEU A 37 24.14 -14.35 3.68
N THR A 38 24.40 -13.63 2.57
CA THR A 38 25.74 -13.26 2.08
C THR A 38 26.11 -11.82 2.41
N GLU A 39 25.12 -10.93 2.48
CA GLU A 39 25.27 -9.52 2.80
C GLU A 39 24.68 -9.23 4.18
N ARG A 40 25.49 -8.68 5.08
CA ARG A 40 25.01 -8.26 6.41
C ARG A 40 24.13 -7.03 6.29
N TRP A 41 22.80 -7.19 6.47
CA TRP A 41 21.83 -6.10 6.52
C TRP A 41 21.05 -6.03 7.85
N ALA A 42 21.20 -7.07 8.68
CA ALA A 42 20.63 -7.12 10.03
C ALA A 42 21.75 -7.37 11.06
N PRO A 43 21.66 -6.79 12.27
CA PRO A 43 20.62 -5.84 12.66
C PRO A 43 20.73 -4.53 11.90
N THR A 44 19.60 -3.79 11.81
CA THR A 44 19.55 -2.44 11.25
C THR A 44 20.33 -1.44 12.11
N GLU A 45 20.47 -0.20 11.64
CA GLU A 45 21.16 0.88 12.37
C GLU A 45 20.56 1.16 13.76
N TRP A 46 19.32 0.76 13.99
CA TRP A 46 18.62 0.90 15.29
C TRP A 46 18.80 -0.30 16.23
N GLY A 47 19.56 -1.32 15.83
CA GLY A 47 19.85 -2.49 16.62
C GLY A 47 18.87 -3.66 16.46
N ALA A 48 19.23 -4.82 17.03
CA ALA A 48 18.50 -6.08 16.85
C ALA A 48 17.09 -6.08 17.48
N SER A 49 16.87 -5.28 18.51
CA SER A 49 15.57 -5.17 19.18
C SER A 49 14.60 -4.20 18.48
N ASP A 50 15.06 -3.46 17.48
CA ASP A 50 14.21 -2.50 16.79
C ASP A 50 13.07 -3.20 16.03
N LYS A 51 11.87 -2.62 16.12
CA LYS A 51 10.64 -3.11 15.51
C LYS A 51 9.95 -2.03 14.66
N ALA A 52 10.46 -0.80 14.70
CA ALA A 52 9.80 0.39 14.16
C ALA A 52 10.41 0.91 12.86
N GLY A 53 11.68 0.61 12.59
CA GLY A 53 12.37 1.02 11.36
C GLY A 53 12.54 2.53 11.22
N SER A 54 12.35 3.01 10.02
CA SER A 54 12.66 4.39 9.60
C SER A 54 11.86 5.48 10.31
N ILE A 55 10.75 5.15 10.97
CA ILE A 55 10.04 6.13 11.80
C ILE A 55 10.92 6.67 12.95
N ASN A 56 11.97 5.93 13.31
CA ASN A 56 12.97 6.40 14.26
C ASN A 56 13.71 7.67 13.80
N ARG A 57 13.70 7.97 12.50
CA ARG A 57 14.25 9.21 11.91
C ARG A 57 13.35 10.42 12.15
N ILE A 58 12.10 10.20 12.55
CA ILE A 58 11.19 11.30 12.92
C ILE A 58 11.57 11.80 14.32
N THR A 59 12.53 12.71 14.33
CA THR A 59 13.04 13.38 15.54
C THR A 59 12.32 14.71 15.77
N PRO A 60 12.39 15.30 16.98
CA PRO A 60 11.85 16.65 17.21
C PRO A 60 12.38 17.70 16.22
N GLN A 61 13.64 17.58 15.79
CA GLN A 61 14.26 18.48 14.83
C GLN A 61 13.64 18.34 13.43
N VAL A 62 13.37 17.10 12.98
CA VAL A 62 12.67 16.81 11.71
C VAL A 62 11.27 17.42 11.73
N VAL A 63 10.53 17.20 12.81
CA VAL A 63 9.19 17.77 13.00
C VAL A 63 9.22 19.30 12.97
N MET A 64 10.09 19.93 13.74
CA MET A 64 10.19 21.40 13.79
C MET A 64 10.64 22.02 12.47
N LYS A 65 11.45 21.31 11.67
CA LYS A 65 11.79 21.73 10.31
C LYS A 65 10.57 21.67 9.40
N ALA A 66 9.82 20.59 9.46
CA ALA A 66 8.65 20.37 8.62
C ALA A 66 7.49 21.34 8.89
N ILE A 67 7.25 21.70 10.15
CA ILE A 67 6.24 22.70 10.55
C ILE A 67 6.45 24.05 9.84
N LYS A 68 7.69 24.41 9.53
CA LYS A 68 8.01 25.67 8.84
C LYS A 68 7.50 25.72 7.38
N LEU A 69 7.07 24.59 6.84
CA LEU A 69 6.51 24.50 5.49
C LEU A 69 5.06 24.99 5.42
N VAL A 70 4.36 25.05 6.55
CA VAL A 70 3.00 25.57 6.59
C VAL A 70 3.03 27.09 6.45
N LYS A 71 2.55 27.60 5.30
CA LYS A 71 2.55 29.02 4.96
C LYS A 71 1.15 29.61 4.77
N GLN A 72 0.22 28.80 4.32
CA GLN A 72 -1.12 29.21 3.94
C GLN A 72 -2.17 28.75 4.97
N GLY A 73 -1.85 27.80 5.83
CA GLY A 73 -2.81 27.18 6.75
C GLY A 73 -3.86 26.31 6.04
N LYS A 74 -3.60 25.91 4.79
CA LYS A 74 -4.44 24.97 4.05
C LYS A 74 -4.12 23.53 4.41
N THR A 75 -5.12 22.66 4.24
CA THR A 75 -5.00 21.21 4.42
C THR A 75 -5.51 20.48 3.19
N ALA A 76 -4.87 19.36 2.84
CA ALA A 76 -5.37 18.40 1.86
C ALA A 76 -5.33 17.00 2.47
N THR A 77 -6.36 16.19 2.21
CA THR A 77 -6.33 14.76 2.54
C THR A 77 -5.82 13.97 1.34
N LEU A 78 -4.93 13.02 1.61
CA LEU A 78 -4.22 12.27 0.58
C LEU A 78 -4.69 10.81 0.48
N GLY A 79 -5.75 10.45 1.22
CA GLY A 79 -6.35 9.12 1.17
C GLY A 79 -7.45 9.04 0.11
N LYS A 80 -7.57 7.88 -0.53
CA LYS A 80 -8.66 7.58 -1.46
C LYS A 80 -9.91 7.07 -0.74
N TYR A 81 -11.06 7.17 -1.41
CA TYR A 81 -12.31 6.61 -0.88
C TYR A 81 -12.26 5.09 -0.84
N TYR A 82 -12.77 4.51 0.25
CA TYR A 82 -12.98 3.07 0.40
C TYR A 82 -14.41 2.73 -0.04
N ALA A 83 -14.56 1.75 -0.91
CA ALA A 83 -15.84 1.23 -1.38
C ALA A 83 -15.67 -0.16 -1.99
N SER A 84 -16.76 -0.90 -2.18
CA SER A 84 -16.73 -2.24 -2.77
C SER A 84 -16.37 -2.26 -4.26
N ASP A 85 -16.39 -1.12 -4.92
CA ASP A 85 -16.15 -0.96 -6.36
C ASP A 85 -14.79 -0.34 -6.69
N ILE A 86 -13.87 -0.22 -5.72
CA ILE A 86 -12.51 0.30 -5.92
C ILE A 86 -11.59 -0.72 -6.61
N PRO A 87 -10.47 -0.28 -7.20
CA PRO A 87 -9.42 -1.20 -7.65
C PRO A 87 -8.82 -1.99 -6.49
N VAL A 88 -8.68 -3.31 -6.67
CA VAL A 88 -8.03 -4.19 -5.70
C VAL A 88 -7.21 -5.23 -6.45
N PHE A 89 -6.10 -5.68 -5.85
CA PHE A 89 -5.22 -6.70 -6.41
C PHE A 89 -5.49 -8.07 -5.77
N GLY A 90 -5.42 -9.10 -6.61
CA GLY A 90 -5.62 -10.48 -6.17
C GLY A 90 -7.05 -10.74 -5.69
N ALA A 91 -7.19 -11.51 -4.62
CA ALA A 91 -8.48 -11.90 -4.03
C ALA A 91 -8.94 -10.94 -2.91
N ARG A 92 -8.34 -9.76 -2.80
CA ARG A 92 -8.70 -8.76 -1.78
C ARG A 92 -10.10 -8.21 -2.04
N SER A 93 -10.80 -7.83 -0.96
CA SER A 93 -12.17 -7.33 -1.06
C SER A 93 -12.47 -6.29 0.02
N TRP A 94 -13.47 -5.46 -0.24
CA TRP A 94 -14.05 -4.56 0.73
C TRP A 94 -15.54 -4.82 0.82
N THR A 95 -16.02 -5.18 2.02
CA THR A 95 -17.45 -5.34 2.29
C THR A 95 -17.82 -4.52 3.52
N MET A 96 -18.87 -3.74 3.41
CA MET A 96 -19.42 -2.96 4.52
C MET A 96 -20.94 -3.16 4.59
N SER A 97 -21.46 -3.33 5.78
CA SER A 97 -22.90 -3.40 6.04
C SER A 97 -23.25 -2.74 7.37
N ILE A 98 -24.48 -2.27 7.49
CA ILE A 98 -25.06 -1.82 8.76
C ILE A 98 -26.05 -2.90 9.21
N PRO A 99 -25.70 -3.72 10.23
CA PRO A 99 -26.54 -4.82 10.69
C PRO A 99 -27.70 -4.30 11.53
N GLY A 100 -28.83 -4.03 10.91
CA GLY A 100 -30.01 -3.43 11.54
C GLY A 100 -30.22 -1.96 11.16
N THR A 101 -31.48 -1.51 11.23
CA THR A 101 -31.88 -0.15 10.79
C THR A 101 -32.94 0.41 11.74
N PRO A 102 -32.54 0.87 12.94
CA PRO A 102 -31.17 1.07 13.48
C PRO A 102 -30.50 -0.21 13.97
N THR A 103 -29.17 -0.16 14.22
CA THR A 103 -28.43 -1.26 14.87
C THR A 103 -28.92 -1.45 16.31
N GLY A 104 -29.22 -0.38 17.01
CA GLY A 104 -29.80 -0.44 18.35
C GLY A 104 -30.63 0.77 18.73
N GLY A 105 -31.43 0.60 19.78
CA GLY A 105 -32.39 1.57 20.27
C GLY A 105 -33.83 1.34 19.81
N PRO A 106 -34.78 2.22 20.24
CA PRO A 106 -34.55 3.41 21.08
C PRO A 106 -34.27 3.07 22.55
N PHE A 107 -33.31 3.81 23.16
CA PHE A 107 -32.91 3.66 24.54
C PHE A 107 -33.18 4.91 25.38
N GLY A 108 -33.47 4.72 26.65
CA GLY A 108 -33.66 5.78 27.63
C GLY A 108 -34.86 6.71 27.31
N LYS A 109 -35.07 7.72 28.17
CA LYS A 109 -36.14 8.71 28.01
C LYS A 109 -35.94 9.63 26.81
N ASN A 110 -34.70 9.75 26.35
CA ASN A 110 -34.32 10.54 25.15
C ASN A 110 -34.44 9.73 23.85
N ALA A 111 -34.91 8.46 23.92
CA ALA A 111 -35.16 7.58 22.78
C ALA A 111 -33.98 7.51 21.78
N LEU A 112 -32.75 7.36 22.30
CA LEU A 112 -31.52 7.30 21.50
C LEU A 112 -31.54 6.06 20.59
N ILE A 113 -31.18 6.25 19.33
CA ILE A 113 -30.87 5.20 18.39
C ILE A 113 -29.41 5.33 17.92
N TYR A 114 -28.80 4.22 17.45
CA TYR A 114 -27.48 4.26 16.85
C TYR A 114 -27.34 3.28 15.68
N HIS A 115 -26.33 3.55 14.85
CA HIS A 115 -25.96 2.69 13.73
C HIS A 115 -24.46 2.41 13.82
N ASP A 116 -24.09 1.13 13.76
CA ASP A 116 -22.71 0.66 13.64
C ASP A 116 -22.56 -0.07 12.31
N GLU A 117 -21.44 0.10 11.66
CA GLU A 117 -21.07 -0.65 10.48
C GLU A 117 -20.18 -1.84 10.81
N PHE A 118 -20.37 -2.91 10.06
CA PHE A 118 -19.49 -4.07 10.00
C PHE A 118 -18.65 -3.96 8.73
N VAL A 119 -17.33 -4.10 8.85
CA VAL A 119 -16.38 -4.08 7.73
C VAL A 119 -15.60 -5.39 7.71
N ALA A 120 -15.59 -6.05 6.54
CA ALA A 120 -14.72 -7.21 6.28
C ALA A 120 -13.82 -6.90 5.09
N THR A 121 -12.50 -6.97 5.33
CA THR A 121 -11.49 -6.60 4.34
C THR A 121 -10.09 -7.04 4.79
N GLU A 122 -9.14 -7.09 3.88
CA GLU A 122 -7.69 -7.11 4.17
C GLU A 122 -7.24 -5.70 4.58
N ILE A 123 -7.51 -5.33 5.83
CA ILE A 123 -7.52 -3.95 6.35
C ILE A 123 -6.22 -3.17 6.11
N GLY A 124 -5.09 -3.82 6.05
CA GLY A 124 -3.78 -3.20 5.81
C GLY A 124 -3.36 -3.20 4.34
N GLN A 125 -4.23 -3.70 3.43
CA GLN A 125 -3.84 -4.03 2.06
C GLN A 125 -4.90 -3.62 1.03
N ILE A 126 -5.74 -2.65 1.36
CA ILE A 126 -6.79 -2.14 0.50
C ILE A 126 -6.93 -0.62 0.64
N GLY A 127 -7.28 0.05 -0.44
CA GLY A 127 -7.38 1.50 -0.45
C GLY A 127 -6.03 2.19 -0.27
N THR A 128 -6.02 3.38 0.31
CA THR A 128 -4.78 4.01 0.78
C THR A 128 -4.28 3.24 1.98
N GLN A 129 -3.10 2.64 1.84
CA GLN A 129 -2.59 1.64 2.76
C GLN A 129 -1.12 1.86 3.06
N PHE A 130 -0.73 1.41 4.25
CA PHE A 130 0.64 1.42 4.74
C PHE A 130 1.14 0.00 4.93
N ASP A 131 2.25 -0.32 4.32
CA ASP A 131 2.95 -1.57 4.50
C ASP A 131 3.90 -1.49 5.68
N GLY A 132 3.60 -2.28 6.70
CA GLY A 132 4.39 -2.37 7.92
C GLY A 132 5.44 -3.49 7.92
N PRO A 133 6.14 -3.68 9.06
CA PRO A 133 7.25 -4.62 9.17
C PRO A 133 6.93 -6.08 8.87
N GLY A 134 5.67 -6.47 9.02
CA GLY A 134 5.20 -7.84 8.81
C GLY A 134 4.65 -8.13 7.41
N HIS A 135 4.69 -7.14 6.49
CA HIS A 135 4.08 -7.33 5.18
C HIS A 135 4.98 -8.07 4.20
N ILE A 136 6.20 -7.61 4.00
CA ILE A 136 7.13 -8.14 2.99
C ILE A 136 8.33 -8.82 3.64
N GLY A 137 8.70 -9.98 3.10
CA GLY A 137 9.87 -10.74 3.49
C GLY A 137 10.60 -11.32 2.28
N VAL A 138 11.65 -12.07 2.53
CA VAL A 138 12.48 -12.72 1.52
C VAL A 138 12.56 -14.21 1.81
N HIS A 139 12.25 -15.03 0.80
CA HIS A 139 12.46 -16.47 0.86
C HIS A 139 13.92 -16.80 0.55
N THR A 140 14.58 -17.50 1.45
CA THR A 140 15.99 -17.91 1.32
C THR A 140 16.11 -19.43 1.42
N SER A 141 17.28 -19.99 1.11
CA SER A 141 17.56 -21.40 1.32
C SER A 141 17.48 -21.86 2.80
N LYS A 142 17.45 -20.92 3.76
CA LYS A 142 17.33 -21.18 5.20
C LYS A 142 15.97 -20.80 5.80
N GLY A 143 15.01 -20.39 4.97
CA GLY A 143 13.67 -19.98 5.40
C GLY A 143 13.32 -18.56 5.01
N ASN A 144 12.18 -18.07 5.53
CA ASN A 144 11.65 -16.75 5.20
C ASN A 144 12.13 -15.71 6.22
N PHE A 145 12.78 -14.66 5.73
CA PHE A 145 13.26 -13.55 6.56
C PHE A 145 12.40 -12.31 6.36
N MET A 146 12.07 -11.66 7.47
CA MET A 146 11.34 -10.42 7.57
C MET A 146 12.26 -9.27 8.01
N TYR A 147 11.70 -8.08 8.18
CA TYR A 147 12.41 -6.91 8.67
C TYR A 147 13.30 -7.25 9.88
N ASN A 148 14.48 -6.65 9.89
CA ASN A 148 15.54 -6.80 10.90
C ASN A 148 16.06 -8.23 11.05
N GLY A 149 15.96 -9.05 9.98
CA GLY A 149 16.51 -10.40 9.92
C GLY A 149 15.77 -11.45 10.74
N ARG A 150 14.53 -11.17 11.14
CA ARG A 150 13.71 -12.13 11.88
C ARG A 150 13.10 -13.16 10.92
N MET A 151 13.16 -14.43 11.29
CA MET A 151 12.46 -15.48 10.56
C MET A 151 10.95 -15.40 10.84
N THR A 152 10.13 -15.70 9.84
CA THR A 152 8.66 -15.66 9.98
C THR A 152 8.16 -16.52 11.13
N GLU A 153 8.76 -17.71 11.35
CA GLU A 153 8.39 -18.61 12.44
C GLU A 153 8.66 -18.01 13.84
N GLN A 154 9.59 -17.07 13.94
CA GLN A 154 9.92 -16.39 15.21
C GLN A 154 8.93 -15.25 15.53
N VAL A 155 8.31 -14.64 14.49
CA VAL A 155 7.41 -13.50 14.64
C VAL A 155 5.94 -13.90 14.64
N TYR A 156 5.57 -15.09 14.16
CA TYR A 156 4.19 -15.53 14.16
C TYR A 156 3.61 -15.65 15.58
N GLN A 157 2.60 -14.85 15.85
CA GLN A 157 1.74 -15.06 17.02
C GLN A 157 0.71 -16.14 16.70
N ARG A 158 0.61 -17.16 17.54
CA ARG A 158 -0.30 -18.28 17.31
C ARG A 158 -1.41 -18.30 18.37
N GLY A 159 -2.65 -18.41 17.89
CA GLY A 159 -3.84 -18.61 18.69
C GLY A 159 -4.23 -20.08 18.82
N ALA A 160 -5.44 -20.34 19.26
CA ALA A 160 -5.99 -21.67 19.41
C ALA A 160 -5.88 -22.48 18.10
N GLY A 161 -5.50 -23.74 18.22
CA GLY A 161 -5.29 -24.64 17.07
C GLY A 161 -4.07 -24.30 16.20
N GLY A 162 -3.14 -23.47 16.68
CA GLY A 162 -1.91 -23.12 15.98
C GLY A 162 -2.10 -22.10 14.84
N ARG A 163 -3.29 -21.54 14.66
CA ARG A 163 -3.56 -20.52 13.65
C ARG A 163 -2.71 -19.27 13.90
N VAL A 164 -2.08 -18.74 12.84
CA VAL A 164 -1.39 -17.45 12.92
C VAL A 164 -2.44 -16.35 13.06
N ILE A 165 -2.29 -15.52 14.09
CA ILE A 165 -3.22 -14.43 14.43
C ILE A 165 -2.55 -13.05 14.42
N GLY A 166 -1.24 -13.00 14.18
CA GLY A 166 -0.48 -11.75 14.11
C GLY A 166 1.00 -11.97 13.87
N MET A 167 1.71 -10.86 13.64
CA MET A 167 3.13 -10.82 13.26
C MET A 167 4.06 -10.44 14.43
N GLY A 168 3.58 -10.43 15.65
CA GLY A 168 4.40 -10.21 16.86
C GLY A 168 5.37 -9.04 16.72
N ASP A 169 6.66 -9.32 16.79
CA ASP A 169 7.72 -8.30 16.71
C ASP A 169 7.78 -7.54 15.37
N ASN A 170 7.05 -8.00 14.36
CA ASN A 170 6.87 -7.33 13.09
C ASN A 170 5.44 -6.79 12.89
N GLY A 171 4.64 -6.66 13.94
CA GLY A 171 3.32 -6.03 13.88
C GLY A 171 3.41 -4.52 13.69
N VAL A 172 2.40 -3.95 12.99
CA VAL A 172 2.34 -2.52 12.65
C VAL A 172 2.22 -1.61 13.89
N GLU A 173 1.72 -2.14 15.00
CA GLU A 173 1.59 -1.39 16.25
C GLU A 173 2.90 -0.81 16.76
N HIS A 174 4.04 -1.45 16.45
CA HIS A 174 5.35 -0.94 16.85
C HIS A 174 5.75 0.33 16.08
N VAL A 175 5.31 0.47 14.84
CA VAL A 175 5.46 1.71 14.06
C VAL A 175 4.47 2.75 14.56
N ALA A 176 3.26 2.32 14.94
CA ALA A 176 2.17 3.18 15.40
C ALA A 176 2.40 3.88 16.76
N GLU A 177 3.48 3.56 17.47
CA GLU A 177 3.88 4.29 18.68
C GLU A 177 4.34 5.74 18.40
N LYS A 178 4.64 6.05 17.14
CA LYS A 178 4.97 7.39 16.66
C LYS A 178 4.10 7.75 15.45
N ALA A 179 4.12 9.03 15.08
CA ALA A 179 3.53 9.51 13.82
C ALA A 179 4.64 9.95 12.85
N PHE A 180 4.41 9.78 11.57
CA PHE A 180 5.18 10.44 10.52
C PHE A 180 4.74 11.90 10.48
N VAL A 181 5.57 12.78 11.00
CA VAL A 181 5.42 14.24 10.95
C VAL A 181 6.71 14.78 10.35
N CYS A 182 6.71 15.00 9.05
CA CYS A 182 7.93 15.20 8.26
C CYS A 182 7.69 16.14 7.07
N ARG A 183 8.77 16.54 6.43
CA ARG A 183 8.69 17.16 5.12
C ARG A 183 8.16 16.11 4.14
N GLY A 184 6.96 16.34 3.57
CA GLY A 184 6.42 15.60 2.45
C GLY A 184 6.92 16.20 1.14
N VAL A 185 7.37 15.35 0.21
CA VAL A 185 7.81 15.74 -1.13
C VAL A 185 7.08 14.90 -2.16
N VAL A 186 6.33 15.54 -3.07
CA VAL A 186 5.72 14.88 -4.23
C VAL A 186 6.63 15.06 -5.45
N LEU A 187 7.15 13.96 -5.97
CA LEU A 187 7.91 13.88 -7.21
C LEU A 187 6.93 13.73 -8.39
N ASN A 188 6.74 14.78 -9.18
CA ASN A 188 5.79 14.82 -10.29
C ASN A 188 6.43 14.28 -11.57
N ALA A 189 6.33 12.97 -11.78
CA ALA A 189 6.93 12.30 -12.94
C ALA A 189 6.23 12.61 -14.27
N PRO A 190 4.88 12.74 -14.36
CA PRO A 190 4.24 13.25 -15.57
C PRO A 190 4.76 14.61 -16.02
N ALA A 191 4.96 15.56 -15.10
CA ALA A 191 5.55 16.85 -15.42
C ALA A 191 6.99 16.74 -15.92
N LEU A 192 7.79 15.81 -15.39
CA LEU A 192 9.15 15.55 -15.88
C LEU A 192 9.13 15.08 -17.34
N ARG A 193 8.22 14.16 -17.68
CA ARG A 193 8.10 13.51 -19.00
C ARG A 193 7.26 14.30 -20.01
N GLY A 194 6.55 15.35 -19.60
CA GLY A 194 5.64 16.12 -20.48
C GLY A 194 4.38 15.36 -20.89
N VAL A 195 3.89 14.47 -20.04
CA VAL A 195 2.69 13.65 -20.25
C VAL A 195 1.66 13.86 -19.13
N LYS A 196 0.43 13.41 -19.32
CA LYS A 196 -0.60 13.45 -18.26
C LYS A 196 -0.46 12.29 -17.27
N ARG A 197 -0.03 11.13 -17.77
CA ARG A 197 0.13 9.88 -17.02
C ARG A 197 1.30 9.10 -17.61
N LEU A 198 2.07 8.47 -16.75
CA LEU A 198 3.13 7.57 -17.19
C LEU A 198 2.54 6.29 -17.78
N PRO A 199 3.18 5.70 -18.80
CA PRO A 199 2.76 4.42 -19.33
C PRO A 199 3.14 3.27 -18.38
N ILE A 200 2.36 2.18 -18.42
CA ILE A 200 2.72 0.91 -17.79
C ILE A 200 3.98 0.37 -18.49
N PRO A 201 5.02 -0.01 -17.75
CA PRO A 201 6.28 -0.50 -18.31
C PRO A 201 6.11 -1.80 -19.10
N LYS A 202 6.81 -1.88 -20.24
CA LYS A 202 6.84 -3.05 -21.13
C LYS A 202 8.26 -3.62 -21.31
N ASP A 203 9.26 -2.88 -20.91
CA ASP A 203 10.68 -3.24 -20.94
C ASP A 203 11.45 -2.43 -19.89
N PRO A 204 12.69 -2.81 -19.53
CA PRO A 204 13.49 -2.15 -18.49
C PRO A 204 13.89 -0.69 -18.78
N LYS A 205 13.64 -0.19 -19.98
CA LYS A 205 13.91 1.21 -20.38
C LYS A 205 12.63 2.02 -20.55
N SER A 206 11.49 1.44 -20.23
CA SER A 206 10.19 2.12 -20.35
C SER A 206 10.15 3.40 -19.52
N PRO A 207 9.58 4.51 -20.06
CA PRO A 207 9.52 5.79 -19.37
C PRO A 207 8.61 5.77 -18.12
N GLY A 208 7.86 4.70 -17.90
CA GLY A 208 7.10 4.45 -16.68
C GLY A 208 7.93 3.99 -15.49
N ILE A 209 9.20 3.63 -15.71
CA ILE A 209 10.14 3.29 -14.65
C ILE A 209 10.89 4.57 -14.23
N ILE A 210 10.85 4.88 -12.95
CA ILE A 210 11.50 6.05 -12.36
C ILE A 210 12.83 5.64 -11.75
N THR A 211 13.93 6.11 -12.34
CA THR A 211 15.30 5.84 -11.91
C THR A 211 15.82 6.85 -10.90
N ALA A 212 16.98 6.59 -10.29
CA ALA A 212 17.70 7.56 -9.44
C ALA A 212 17.93 8.90 -10.16
N ALA A 213 18.30 8.86 -11.43
CA ALA A 213 18.50 10.07 -12.23
C ALA A 213 17.21 10.87 -12.42
N ASP A 214 16.08 10.18 -12.57
CA ASP A 214 14.76 10.82 -12.67
C ASP A 214 14.36 11.49 -11.35
N VAL A 215 14.59 10.84 -10.21
CA VAL A 215 14.35 11.44 -8.89
C VAL A 215 15.14 12.75 -8.76
N GLN A 216 16.43 12.75 -9.07
CA GLN A 216 17.27 13.94 -9.03
C GLN A 216 16.80 15.02 -10.02
N ALA A 217 16.40 14.62 -11.22
CA ALA A 217 15.88 15.54 -12.23
C ALA A 217 14.55 16.19 -11.79
N MET A 218 13.65 15.45 -11.13
CA MET A 218 12.40 15.98 -10.56
C MET A 218 12.68 16.97 -9.43
N VAL A 219 13.56 16.64 -8.50
CA VAL A 219 13.98 17.55 -7.42
C VAL A 219 14.50 18.87 -8.00
N LYS A 220 15.38 18.79 -8.98
CA LYS A 220 15.93 19.99 -9.66
C LYS A 220 14.85 20.77 -10.43
N LYS A 221 14.02 20.08 -11.23
CA LYS A 221 12.97 20.72 -12.05
C LYS A 221 11.91 21.41 -11.22
N GLN A 222 11.57 20.84 -10.07
CA GLN A 222 10.58 21.39 -9.14
C GLN A 222 11.16 22.45 -8.19
N GLY A 223 12.46 22.74 -8.27
CA GLY A 223 13.14 23.72 -7.41
C GLY A 223 13.16 23.33 -5.93
N LEU A 224 13.10 22.03 -5.64
CA LEU A 224 13.08 21.48 -4.30
C LEU A 224 14.49 21.46 -3.68
N ALA A 225 14.55 21.60 -2.37
CA ALA A 225 15.76 21.22 -1.64
C ALA A 225 16.02 19.72 -1.80
N GLU A 226 17.30 19.33 -1.76
CA GLU A 226 17.71 17.92 -1.81
C GLU A 226 16.92 17.07 -0.82
N ILE A 227 16.56 15.85 -1.25
CA ILE A 227 15.96 14.85 -0.38
C ILE A 227 16.97 14.51 0.72
N GLY A 228 16.51 14.43 1.96
CA GLY A 228 17.37 14.25 3.12
C GLY A 228 16.77 13.35 4.19
N GLU A 229 17.52 13.20 5.27
CA GLU A 229 17.15 12.37 6.39
C GLU A 229 15.82 12.80 7.02
N GLY A 230 14.92 11.84 7.18
CA GLY A 230 13.60 12.06 7.77
C GLY A 230 12.53 12.59 6.80
N ASP A 231 12.86 12.83 5.53
CA ASP A 231 11.85 13.22 4.53
C ASP A 231 10.91 12.06 4.22
N CYS A 232 9.66 12.39 3.86
CA CYS A 232 8.67 11.47 3.33
C CYS A 232 8.50 11.77 1.84
N VAL A 233 8.85 10.80 0.97
CA VAL A 233 8.97 11.01 -0.48
C VAL A 233 7.91 10.22 -1.22
N PHE A 234 7.12 10.90 -2.03
CA PHE A 234 5.98 10.35 -2.74
C PHE A 234 6.14 10.53 -4.25
N LEU A 235 5.81 9.50 -5.00
CA LEU A 235 5.77 9.53 -6.45
C LEU A 235 4.33 9.78 -6.93
N TYR A 236 4.15 10.79 -7.75
CA TYR A 236 2.96 10.96 -8.56
C TYR A 236 3.27 10.51 -9.99
N THR A 237 2.50 9.56 -10.48
CA THR A 237 2.62 8.94 -11.81
C THR A 237 1.47 9.33 -12.74
N GLY A 238 0.37 9.83 -12.17
CA GLY A 238 -0.91 10.01 -12.86
C GLY A 238 -1.70 8.71 -13.05
N HIS A 239 -1.12 7.55 -12.76
CA HIS A 239 -1.82 6.26 -12.83
C HIS A 239 -2.94 6.20 -11.78
N GLY A 240 -2.68 6.74 -10.59
CA GLY A 240 -3.66 6.88 -9.53
C GLY A 240 -4.91 7.69 -9.91
N ASP A 241 -4.85 8.53 -10.93
CA ASP A 241 -6.00 9.31 -11.40
C ASP A 241 -7.08 8.43 -12.06
N LEU A 242 -6.76 7.18 -12.43
CA LEU A 242 -7.77 6.19 -12.81
C LEU A 242 -8.80 5.96 -11.69
N TRP A 243 -8.39 6.20 -10.45
CA TRP A 243 -9.21 6.13 -9.27
C TRP A 243 -9.02 7.38 -8.39
N SER A 244 -9.32 8.56 -8.94
CA SER A 244 -9.21 9.83 -8.22
C SER A 244 -10.43 10.12 -7.35
N ASN A 245 -10.24 10.79 -6.21
CA ASN A 245 -11.34 11.24 -5.36
C ASN A 245 -12.25 12.25 -6.08
N ALA A 246 -11.69 13.04 -6.98
CA ALA A 246 -12.43 14.07 -7.71
C ALA A 246 -13.53 13.48 -8.62
N GLU A 247 -13.30 12.32 -9.21
CA GLU A 247 -14.18 11.75 -10.23
C GLU A 247 -14.90 10.46 -9.81
N TRP A 248 -14.24 9.62 -8.99
CA TRP A 248 -14.68 8.23 -8.75
C TRP A 248 -16.15 8.07 -8.38
N LYS A 249 -16.68 8.92 -7.50
CA LYS A 249 -18.07 8.81 -7.02
C LYS A 249 -19.10 9.09 -8.12
N SER A 250 -18.73 9.88 -9.14
CA SER A 250 -19.64 10.29 -10.23
C SER A 250 -19.58 9.36 -11.45
N LEU A 251 -18.61 8.44 -11.51
CA LEU A 251 -18.45 7.51 -12.62
C LEU A 251 -19.57 6.46 -12.64
N SER A 252 -19.98 6.06 -13.84
CA SER A 252 -20.85 4.90 -14.05
C SER A 252 -20.15 3.59 -13.62
N ALA A 253 -20.94 2.56 -13.34
CA ALA A 253 -20.40 1.23 -13.01
C ALA A 253 -19.52 0.65 -14.13
N GLU A 254 -19.87 0.90 -15.39
CA GLU A 254 -19.12 0.47 -16.57
C GLU A 254 -17.75 1.18 -16.64
N GLU A 255 -17.72 2.51 -16.47
CA GLU A 255 -16.47 3.28 -16.47
C GLU A 255 -15.58 2.90 -15.31
N LYS A 256 -16.13 2.69 -14.11
CA LYS A 256 -15.38 2.16 -12.96
C LYS A 256 -14.78 0.80 -13.24
N ALA A 257 -15.54 -0.12 -13.87
CA ALA A 257 -15.03 -1.44 -14.24
C ALA A 257 -13.87 -1.35 -15.22
N LYS A 258 -13.96 -0.49 -16.24
CA LYS A 258 -12.90 -0.23 -17.21
C LYS A 258 -11.65 0.33 -16.54
N ARG A 259 -11.79 1.36 -15.71
CA ARG A 259 -10.66 1.99 -14.99
C ARG A 259 -10.02 1.04 -13.99
N ARG A 260 -10.78 0.18 -13.30
CA ARG A 260 -10.24 -0.89 -12.45
C ARG A 260 -9.38 -1.86 -13.25
N ALA A 261 -9.90 -2.34 -14.39
CA ALA A 261 -9.15 -3.26 -15.24
C ALA A 261 -7.83 -2.64 -15.74
N GLU A 262 -7.84 -1.35 -16.11
CA GLU A 262 -6.62 -0.63 -16.49
C GLU A 262 -5.68 -0.46 -15.29
N PHE A 263 -6.17 -0.03 -14.13
CA PHE A 263 -5.39 0.19 -12.91
C PHE A 263 -4.66 -1.08 -12.46
N THR A 264 -5.33 -2.25 -12.56
CA THR A 264 -4.78 -3.53 -12.09
C THR A 264 -4.00 -4.31 -13.15
N SER A 265 -3.86 -3.78 -14.37
CA SER A 265 -3.11 -4.45 -15.45
C SER A 265 -1.59 -4.28 -15.37
N GLY A 266 -1.12 -3.43 -14.47
CA GLY A 266 0.26 -3.03 -14.26
C GLY A 266 0.32 -1.57 -13.86
N GLU A 267 1.49 -1.08 -13.46
CA GLU A 267 1.63 0.31 -13.01
C GLU A 267 3.03 0.87 -13.26
N PRO A 268 3.15 2.17 -13.58
CA PRO A 268 4.43 2.86 -13.51
C PRO A 268 4.85 3.04 -12.05
N GLY A 269 6.14 3.14 -11.79
CA GLY A 269 6.62 3.25 -10.43
C GLY A 269 8.13 3.42 -10.33
N PHE A 270 8.64 3.29 -9.12
CA PHE A 270 10.07 3.35 -8.87
C PHE A 270 10.79 2.13 -9.46
N GLY A 271 11.95 2.36 -10.07
CA GLY A 271 12.96 1.35 -10.31
C GLY A 271 13.85 1.19 -9.09
N ILE A 272 14.58 0.08 -9.04
CA ILE A 272 15.43 -0.25 -7.88
C ILE A 272 16.49 0.82 -7.60
N SER A 273 17.07 1.43 -8.65
CA SER A 273 18.07 2.48 -8.49
C SER A 273 17.51 3.71 -7.76
N ALA A 274 16.24 4.07 -7.99
CA ALA A 274 15.58 5.15 -7.26
C ALA A 274 15.42 4.83 -5.79
N CYS A 275 15.02 3.60 -5.46
CA CYS A 275 14.86 3.15 -4.09
C CYS A 275 16.18 3.10 -3.34
N GLU A 276 17.23 2.55 -3.94
CA GLU A 276 18.57 2.56 -3.38
C GLU A 276 19.09 4.00 -3.16
N TYR A 277 18.89 4.89 -4.13
CA TYR A 277 19.22 6.31 -3.96
C TYR A 277 18.50 6.94 -2.77
N MET A 278 17.18 6.78 -2.69
CA MET A 278 16.39 7.32 -1.57
C MET A 278 16.80 6.73 -0.22
N ALA A 279 17.19 5.46 -0.19
CA ALA A 279 17.71 4.81 1.00
C ALA A 279 19.02 5.45 1.47
N THR A 280 19.95 5.79 0.54
CA THR A 280 21.18 6.51 0.88
C THR A 280 20.90 7.92 1.43
N ARG A 281 19.76 8.51 1.06
CA ARG A 281 19.29 9.81 1.57
C ARG A 281 18.59 9.69 2.93
N LYS A 282 18.44 8.46 3.46
CA LYS A 282 17.84 8.17 4.77
C LYS A 282 16.42 8.70 4.92
N ILE A 283 15.58 8.54 3.90
CA ILE A 283 14.18 8.94 3.99
C ILE A 283 13.45 8.14 5.07
N ALA A 284 12.38 8.72 5.62
CA ALA A 284 11.56 8.06 6.65
C ALA A 284 10.42 7.23 6.06
N LEU A 285 9.90 7.62 4.90
CA LEU A 285 8.76 6.97 4.26
C LEU A 285 8.86 7.15 2.76
N MET A 286 8.54 6.12 1.99
CA MET A 286 8.24 6.26 0.57
C MET A 286 6.76 6.02 0.33
N GLY A 287 6.25 6.45 -0.82
CA GLY A 287 4.86 6.18 -1.20
C GLY A 287 4.54 6.73 -2.59
N GLY A 288 3.25 6.64 -2.98
CA GLY A 288 2.81 7.16 -4.27
C GLY A 288 1.33 6.89 -4.57
N ASP A 289 0.94 7.20 -5.80
CA ASP A 289 -0.44 7.10 -6.28
C ASP A 289 -0.79 5.72 -6.88
N THR A 290 0.15 4.76 -6.85
CA THR A 290 -0.02 3.40 -7.37
C THR A 290 -0.13 2.37 -6.24
N SER A 291 -0.40 1.12 -6.57
CA SER A 291 -0.72 0.06 -5.60
C SER A 291 0.49 -0.63 -5.00
N ALA A 292 1.67 -0.47 -5.61
CA ALA A 292 2.92 -1.01 -5.08
C ALA A 292 4.04 0.04 -5.05
N ASN A 293 3.89 1.15 -5.77
CA ASN A 293 4.94 2.14 -6.01
C ASN A 293 6.17 1.61 -6.76
N ASP A 294 6.28 0.30 -6.95
CA ASP A 294 7.23 -0.35 -7.85
C ASP A 294 6.70 -0.36 -9.29
N ALA A 295 7.56 -0.23 -10.26
CA ALA A 295 7.20 -0.39 -11.66
C ALA A 295 6.84 -1.84 -11.99
N GLN A 296 5.66 -2.10 -12.55
CA GLN A 296 5.13 -3.43 -12.87
C GLN A 296 4.40 -3.45 -14.24
N PRO A 297 4.38 -4.60 -14.98
CA PRO A 297 4.99 -5.90 -14.65
C PRO A 297 6.50 -5.95 -14.86
N VAL A 298 7.09 -4.94 -15.52
CA VAL A 298 8.53 -4.89 -15.81
C VAL A 298 9.18 -3.78 -15.00
N GLY A 299 10.12 -4.14 -14.13
CA GLY A 299 10.96 -3.20 -13.42
C GLY A 299 12.28 -2.88 -14.15
N GLU A 300 13.11 -2.05 -13.55
CA GLU A 300 14.44 -1.68 -14.06
C GLU A 300 15.37 -2.91 -14.23
N GLN A 301 15.13 -3.97 -13.46
CA GLN A 301 15.89 -5.23 -13.49
C GLN A 301 15.28 -6.29 -14.43
N GLY A 302 14.13 -6.03 -15.04
CA GLY A 302 13.39 -6.97 -15.89
C GLY A 302 12.11 -7.54 -15.26
N GLU A 303 11.48 -8.48 -15.95
CA GLU A 303 10.21 -9.11 -15.55
C GLU A 303 10.36 -10.10 -14.38
N ASP A 304 11.55 -10.65 -14.17
CA ASP A 304 11.79 -11.71 -13.18
C ASP A 304 11.84 -11.21 -11.72
N TYR A 305 11.74 -9.90 -11.51
CA TYR A 305 11.82 -9.27 -10.20
C TYR A 305 10.45 -8.73 -9.75
N ALA A 306 9.84 -9.40 -8.80
CA ALA A 306 8.60 -8.95 -8.19
C ALA A 306 8.88 -7.85 -7.16
N VAL A 307 8.39 -6.64 -7.41
CA VAL A 307 8.43 -5.46 -6.50
C VAL A 307 9.75 -5.30 -5.72
N PRO A 308 10.89 -5.12 -6.44
CA PRO A 308 12.20 -5.13 -5.81
C PRO A 308 12.42 -3.99 -4.79
N CYS A 309 11.75 -2.86 -4.95
CA CYS A 309 11.80 -1.76 -3.98
C CYS A 309 11.18 -2.17 -2.64
N HIS A 310 10.11 -2.96 -2.62
CA HIS A 310 9.54 -3.46 -1.36
C HIS A 310 10.58 -4.24 -0.56
N THR A 311 11.24 -5.20 -1.19
CA THR A 311 12.28 -5.99 -0.53
C THR A 311 13.44 -5.12 -0.05
N GLU A 312 13.93 -4.22 -0.91
CA GLU A 312 15.09 -3.39 -0.61
C GLU A 312 14.80 -2.33 0.45
N MET A 313 13.62 -1.70 0.40
CA MET A 313 13.25 -0.64 1.33
C MET A 313 12.67 -1.19 2.64
N GLN A 314 11.65 -2.06 2.56
CA GLN A 314 10.94 -2.52 3.75
C GLN A 314 11.73 -3.61 4.47
N THR A 315 12.00 -4.74 3.81
CA THR A 315 12.62 -5.90 4.45
C THR A 315 14.06 -5.61 4.91
N ARG A 316 14.86 -5.00 4.03
CA ARG A 316 16.29 -4.80 4.30
C ARG A 316 16.60 -3.55 5.11
N ARG A 317 15.82 -2.47 4.96
CA ARG A 317 16.12 -1.17 5.57
C ARG A 317 15.05 -0.62 6.50
N GLY A 318 13.89 -1.26 6.59
CA GLY A 318 12.79 -0.79 7.43
C GLY A 318 12.28 0.61 7.01
N ILE A 319 12.40 0.96 5.72
CA ILE A 319 11.79 2.15 5.15
C ILE A 319 10.44 1.73 4.59
N TRP A 320 9.38 2.21 5.21
CA TRP A 320 8.02 1.74 4.94
C TRP A 320 7.43 2.37 3.69
N ASN A 321 6.34 1.77 3.19
CA ASN A 321 5.66 2.16 1.98
C ASN A 321 4.22 2.60 2.25
N LEU A 322 3.77 3.69 1.61
CA LEU A 322 2.39 4.19 1.66
C LEU A 322 1.84 4.28 0.24
N GLU A 323 0.78 3.56 -0.03
CA GLU A 323 0.28 3.28 -1.36
C GLU A 323 -1.08 3.90 -1.64
N ASN A 324 -1.45 3.98 -2.94
CA ASN A 324 -2.75 4.45 -3.39
C ASN A 324 -3.12 5.84 -2.84
N MET A 325 -2.17 6.78 -2.86
CA MET A 325 -2.42 8.15 -2.43
C MET A 325 -3.14 8.96 -3.52
N ASP A 326 -3.86 9.99 -3.12
CA ASP A 326 -4.47 10.97 -4.00
C ASP A 326 -3.80 12.33 -3.83
N PHE A 327 -3.16 12.83 -4.88
CA PHE A 327 -2.45 14.10 -4.86
C PHE A 327 -3.21 15.24 -5.55
N GLY A 328 -4.47 15.01 -5.97
CA GLY A 328 -5.25 15.94 -6.79
C GLY A 328 -5.34 17.35 -6.22
N GLU A 329 -5.58 17.50 -4.91
CA GLU A 329 -5.66 18.82 -4.28
C GLU A 329 -4.30 19.54 -4.24
N LEU A 330 -3.21 18.82 -3.92
CA LEU A 330 -1.86 19.40 -3.91
C LEU A 330 -1.44 19.87 -5.31
N LEU A 331 -1.70 19.05 -6.33
CA LEU A 331 -1.35 19.37 -7.72
C LEU A 331 -2.16 20.57 -8.25
N LYS A 332 -3.44 20.66 -7.87
CA LYS A 332 -4.29 21.81 -8.21
C LYS A 332 -3.73 23.12 -7.64
N ASP A 333 -3.21 23.09 -6.44
CA ASP A 333 -2.59 24.24 -5.77
C ASP A 333 -1.10 24.40 -6.09
N ASN A 334 -0.54 23.56 -7.00
CA ASN A 334 0.88 23.53 -7.37
C ASN A 334 1.82 23.30 -6.16
N VAL A 335 1.39 22.51 -5.19
CA VAL A 335 2.14 22.18 -3.98
C VAL A 335 2.85 20.84 -4.16
N THR A 336 4.18 20.86 -4.05
CA THR A 336 5.02 19.65 -4.12
C THR A 336 5.86 19.43 -2.86
N GLU A 337 5.81 20.39 -1.92
CA GLU A 337 6.50 20.33 -0.62
C GLU A 337 5.55 20.84 0.47
N PHE A 338 5.38 20.07 1.55
CA PHE A 338 4.40 20.34 2.60
C PHE A 338 4.77 19.67 3.92
N LEU A 339 4.09 20.03 5.01
CA LEU A 339 4.10 19.25 6.23
C LEU A 339 3.22 18.02 6.03
N PHE A 340 3.82 16.85 6.03
CA PHE A 340 3.12 15.56 5.98
C PHE A 340 2.83 15.06 7.40
N VAL A 341 1.59 14.60 7.63
CA VAL A 341 1.15 14.03 8.91
C VAL A 341 0.38 12.74 8.68
N TRP A 342 0.86 11.65 9.27
CA TRP A 342 0.15 10.38 9.26
C TRP A 342 0.65 9.44 10.35
N ALA A 343 -0.23 8.57 10.86
CA ALA A 343 0.13 7.47 11.75
C ALA A 343 -0.68 6.22 11.41
N PRO A 344 -0.06 5.02 11.44
CA PRO A 344 -0.82 3.78 11.32
C PRO A 344 -1.75 3.58 12.52
N LEU A 345 -2.80 2.80 12.32
CA LEU A 345 -3.65 2.34 13.42
C LEU A 345 -2.87 1.35 14.31
N LYS A 346 -3.13 1.39 15.60
CA LYS A 346 -2.52 0.46 16.58
C LYS A 346 -3.20 -0.91 16.56
N ILE A 347 -3.16 -1.59 15.42
CA ILE A 347 -3.72 -2.92 15.24
C ILE A 347 -2.66 -3.95 15.60
N ILE A 348 -2.78 -4.57 16.76
CA ILE A 348 -1.79 -5.52 17.28
C ILE A 348 -1.61 -6.70 16.33
N GLY A 349 -0.39 -6.92 15.88
CA GLY A 349 0.01 -8.02 15.02
C GLY A 349 -0.38 -7.87 13.55
N ALA A 350 -0.99 -6.75 13.14
CA ALA A 350 -1.32 -6.54 11.72
C ALA A 350 -0.06 -6.26 10.89
N THR A 351 -0.13 -6.62 9.60
CA THR A 351 0.96 -6.42 8.64
C THR A 351 1.02 -4.99 8.10
N GLY A 352 -0.07 -4.24 8.19
CA GLY A 352 -0.20 -2.88 7.68
C GLY A 352 -1.40 -2.16 8.26
N SER A 353 -1.72 -0.99 7.72
CA SER A 353 -2.79 -0.13 8.22
C SER A 353 -3.44 0.66 7.08
N PRO A 354 -4.78 0.80 7.10
CA PRO A 354 -5.44 1.80 6.27
C PRO A 354 -5.14 3.20 6.81
N GLY A 355 -5.42 4.22 6.01
CA GLY A 355 -5.31 5.58 6.52
C GLY A 355 -5.75 6.67 5.55
N ASN A 356 -5.87 7.88 6.10
CA ASN A 356 -6.13 9.09 5.35
C ASN A 356 -5.04 10.11 5.70
N PRO A 357 -3.87 10.05 5.04
CA PRO A 357 -2.77 10.97 5.29
C PRO A 357 -3.17 12.42 5.03
N VAL A 358 -2.51 13.35 5.72
CA VAL A 358 -2.83 14.79 5.63
C VAL A 358 -1.57 15.57 5.24
N ALA A 359 -1.75 16.50 4.32
CA ALA A 359 -0.80 17.54 4.00
C ALA A 359 -1.27 18.88 4.57
N LEU A 360 -0.34 19.66 5.15
CA LEU A 360 -0.56 21.04 5.57
C LEU A 360 0.45 21.94 4.83
N TYR A 361 -0.01 23.08 4.29
CA TYR A 361 0.86 23.97 3.49
C TYR A 361 0.45 25.43 3.52
#